data_b7807d031b2e259874503c3d3aa4cb5e
#
_entry.id   b7807d031b2e259874503c3d3aa4cb5e
#
_cell.length_a   1.000
_cell.length_b   1.000
_cell.length_c   1.000
_cell.angle_alpha   90.00
_cell.angle_beta   90.00
_cell.angle_gamma   90.00
#
_symmetry.space_group_name_H-M   'P 1'
#
loop_
_entity.id
_entity.type
_entity.pdbx_description
1 polymer ?
#
loop_
_entity_poly.entity_id
_entity_poly.type
_entity_poly.pdbx_seq_one_letter_code
_entity_poly.pdbx_strand_id
1 'polypeptide(L)'
;TTAEVNGVTLTYRNAHYRFVPDDYEKSDEEKQQEKSGELVISYYGSDEVEDKMFQSVLWEQDGATYLISGYDTGLDAQTMFDMAAELVK
;
A
#
# COMPACT_ATOMS: atom_id res chain seq x y z
N THR A 1 1.23 -10.99 1.18
CA THR A 1 0.38 -11.91 0.41
C THR A 1 0.81 -11.92 -1.06
N THR A 2 1.01 -13.08 -1.62
CA THR A 2 1.41 -13.24 -3.01
C THR A 2 0.48 -14.21 -3.75
N ALA A 3 0.42 -14.05 -5.07
CA ALA A 3 -0.28 -14.98 -5.95
C ALA A 3 0.54 -15.15 -7.23
N GLU A 4 0.35 -16.25 -7.92
CA GLU A 4 1.06 -16.52 -9.17
C GLU A 4 0.05 -16.69 -10.29
N VAL A 5 0.26 -15.94 -11.39
CA VAL A 5 -0.60 -15.96 -12.56
C VAL A 5 0.29 -16.08 -13.79
N ASN A 6 0.12 -17.15 -14.56
CA ASN A 6 0.89 -17.39 -15.79
C ASN A 6 2.42 -17.28 -15.59
N GLY A 7 2.92 -17.74 -14.44
CA GLY A 7 4.35 -17.67 -14.11
C GLY A 7 4.80 -16.30 -13.57
N VAL A 8 3.90 -15.36 -13.40
CA VAL A 8 4.19 -14.03 -12.86
C VAL A 8 3.74 -13.97 -11.40
N THR A 9 4.63 -13.55 -10.51
CA THR A 9 4.32 -13.40 -9.09
C THR A 9 3.75 -12.02 -8.81
N LEU A 10 2.53 -11.99 -8.28
CA LEU A 10 1.84 -10.77 -7.85
C LEU A 10 2.00 -10.61 -6.35
N THR A 11 2.38 -9.41 -5.90
CA THR A 11 2.54 -9.11 -4.48
C THR A 11 1.51 -8.06 -4.07
N TYR A 12 0.63 -8.42 -3.14
CA TYR A 12 -0.35 -7.51 -2.56
C TYR A 12 0.21 -6.90 -1.28
N ARG A 13 0.05 -5.60 -1.15
CA ARG A 13 0.40 -4.86 0.06
C ARG A 13 -0.77 -3.99 0.49
N ASN A 14 -0.99 -3.92 1.79
CA ASN A 14 -1.97 -3.05 2.39
C ASN A 14 -1.26 -2.28 3.50
N ALA A 15 -0.99 -1.00 3.28
CA ALA A 15 -0.25 -0.17 4.21
C ALA A 15 -1.15 0.90 4.81
N HIS A 16 -0.96 1.18 6.10
CA HIS A 16 -1.65 2.26 6.80
C HIS A 16 -0.82 3.53 6.65
N TYR A 17 -1.38 4.54 5.99
CA TYR A 17 -0.77 5.85 5.85
C TYR A 17 -1.51 6.84 6.75
N ARG A 18 -0.73 7.60 7.50
CA ARG A 18 -1.27 8.68 8.35
C ARG A 18 -0.68 9.99 7.89
N PHE A 19 -1.54 10.88 7.40
CA PHE A 19 -1.15 12.22 7.00
C PHE A 19 -1.36 13.15 8.17
N VAL A 20 -0.33 13.90 8.55
CA VAL A 20 -0.32 14.68 9.79
C VAL A 20 0.13 16.11 9.53
N PRO A 21 -0.24 17.06 10.41
CA PRO A 21 0.28 18.43 10.36
C PRO A 21 1.80 18.46 10.56
N ASP A 22 2.44 19.53 10.11
CA ASP A 22 3.90 19.69 10.20
C ASP A 22 4.41 19.69 11.64
N ASP A 23 3.59 20.10 12.60
CA ASP A 23 3.95 20.15 14.02
C ASP A 23 3.51 18.92 14.80
N TYR A 24 3.06 17.88 14.11
CA TYR A 24 2.60 16.65 14.76
C TYR A 24 3.76 15.93 15.45
N GLU A 25 3.54 15.53 16.70
CA GLU A 25 4.50 14.74 17.47
C GLU A 25 4.06 13.28 17.49
N LYS A 26 4.93 12.39 17.02
CA LYS A 26 4.67 10.95 17.01
C LYS A 26 4.74 10.39 18.42
N SER A 27 3.79 9.51 18.74
CA SER A 27 3.86 8.72 19.98
C SER A 27 4.92 7.62 19.85
N ASP A 28 5.31 7.03 20.98
CA ASP A 28 6.26 5.90 20.97
C ASP A 28 5.70 4.71 20.21
N GLU A 29 4.40 4.47 20.33
CA GLU A 29 3.72 3.40 19.59
C GLU A 29 3.79 3.65 18.08
N GLU A 30 3.53 4.87 17.63
CA GLU A 30 3.63 5.23 16.22
C GLU A 30 5.03 5.03 15.68
N LYS A 31 6.05 5.40 16.45
CA LYS A 31 7.45 5.21 16.05
C LYS A 31 7.79 3.73 15.87
N GLN A 32 7.26 2.87 16.74
CA GLN A 32 7.45 1.44 16.62
C GLN A 32 6.73 0.86 15.40
N GLN A 33 5.51 1.32 15.12
CA GLN A 33 4.74 0.89 13.96
C GLN A 33 5.40 1.32 12.65
N GLU A 34 5.98 2.52 12.60
CA GLU A 34 6.76 2.95 11.43
C GLU A 34 7.98 2.05 11.22
N LYS A 35 8.67 1.71 12.29
CA LYS A 35 9.87 0.90 12.24
C LYS A 35 9.58 -0.52 11.76
N SER A 36 8.42 -1.07 12.13
CA SER A 36 7.99 -2.41 11.69
C SER A 36 7.38 -2.41 10.29
N GLY A 37 7.09 -1.24 9.72
CA GLY A 37 6.45 -1.13 8.42
C GLY A 37 4.91 -1.18 8.45
N GLU A 38 4.29 -1.22 9.63
CA GLU A 38 2.84 -1.26 9.77
C GLU A 38 2.18 0.10 9.52
N LEU A 39 2.93 1.18 9.67
CA LEU A 39 2.43 2.54 9.56
C LEU A 39 3.44 3.40 8.81
N VAL A 40 2.93 4.24 7.91
CA VAL A 40 3.73 5.29 7.25
C VAL A 40 3.14 6.64 7.66
N ILE A 41 3.94 7.49 8.28
CA ILE A 41 3.51 8.84 8.68
C ILE A 41 4.10 9.85 7.69
N SER A 42 3.23 10.64 7.09
CA SER A 42 3.61 11.67 6.13
C SER A 42 3.21 13.05 6.63
N TYR A 43 4.16 13.96 6.67
CA TYR A 43 3.91 15.36 7.04
C TYR A 43 3.44 16.09 5.78
N TYR A 44 2.14 16.21 5.63
CA TYR A 44 1.52 16.69 4.41
C TYR A 44 0.98 18.11 4.50
N GLY A 45 1.25 18.80 5.62
CA GLY A 45 0.74 20.16 5.83
C GLY A 45 -0.77 20.21 6.05
N SER A 46 -1.37 19.09 6.39
CA SER A 46 -2.80 19.01 6.71
C SER A 46 -3.09 19.67 8.05
N ASP A 47 -4.28 20.27 8.19
CA ASP A 47 -4.72 20.86 9.45
C ASP A 47 -5.15 19.79 10.47
N GLU A 48 -5.45 18.60 9.99
CA GLU A 48 -5.94 17.48 10.80
C GLU A 48 -5.20 16.18 10.46
N VAL A 49 -5.25 15.25 11.40
CA VAL A 49 -4.72 13.89 11.17
C VAL A 49 -5.70 13.12 10.31
N GLU A 50 -5.23 12.58 9.19
CA GLU A 50 -6.03 11.75 8.30
C GLU A 50 -5.37 10.39 8.15
N ASP A 51 -6.16 9.32 8.34
CA ASP A 51 -5.70 7.95 8.14
C ASP A 51 -6.27 7.41 6.84
N LYS A 52 -5.40 6.84 6.01
CA LYS A 52 -5.79 6.20 4.76
C LYS A 52 -5.11 4.86 4.61
N MET A 53 -5.84 3.90 4.05
CA MET A 53 -5.28 2.59 3.71
C MET A 53 -4.86 2.61 2.24
N PHE A 54 -3.61 2.23 2.00
CA PHE A 54 -3.04 2.16 0.65
C PHE A 54 -2.95 0.69 0.25
N GLN A 55 -3.72 0.30 -0.76
CA GLN A 55 -3.69 -1.05 -1.32
C GLN A 55 -2.95 -1.03 -2.63
N SER A 56 -2.07 -2.02 -2.82
CA SER A 56 -1.32 -2.13 -4.06
C SER A 56 -1.03 -3.57 -4.43
N VAL A 57 -0.96 -3.84 -5.74
CA VAL A 57 -0.44 -5.08 -6.29
C VAL A 57 0.69 -4.73 -7.23
N LEU A 58 1.83 -5.36 -7.02
CA LEU A 58 3.06 -5.15 -7.77
C LEU A 58 3.46 -6.44 -8.45
N TRP A 59 3.88 -6.35 -9.71
CA TRP A 59 4.50 -7.50 -10.40
C TRP A 59 5.51 -7.01 -11.42
N GLU A 60 6.39 -7.94 -11.81
CA GLU A 60 7.39 -7.69 -12.83
C GLU A 60 7.19 -8.66 -13.98
N GLN A 61 7.19 -8.16 -15.19
CA GLN A 61 7.00 -8.96 -16.39
C GLN A 61 7.79 -8.35 -17.55
N ASP A 62 8.54 -9.18 -18.25
CA ASP A 62 9.34 -8.79 -19.42
C ASP A 62 10.30 -7.63 -19.15
N GLY A 63 10.86 -7.57 -17.92
CA GLY A 63 11.80 -6.52 -17.52
C GLY A 63 11.14 -5.21 -17.12
N ALA A 64 9.81 -5.15 -17.12
CA ALA A 64 9.05 -3.97 -16.68
C ALA A 64 8.34 -4.25 -15.36
N THR A 65 8.25 -3.24 -14.51
CA THR A 65 7.52 -3.31 -13.26
C THR A 65 6.15 -2.67 -13.42
N TYR A 66 5.11 -3.39 -13.01
CA TYR A 66 3.72 -2.94 -13.09
C TYR A 66 3.15 -2.79 -11.69
N LEU A 67 2.29 -1.79 -11.50
CA LEU A 67 1.68 -1.49 -10.21
C LEU A 67 0.23 -1.08 -10.41
N ILE A 68 -0.66 -1.70 -9.62
CA ILE A 68 -2.04 -1.23 -9.44
C ILE A 68 -2.13 -0.75 -8.00
N SER A 69 -2.60 0.47 -7.78
CA SER A 69 -2.68 1.03 -6.43
C SER A 69 -3.86 1.98 -6.26
N GLY A 70 -4.23 2.20 -5.01
CA GLY A 70 -5.26 3.17 -4.64
C GLY A 70 -5.34 3.35 -3.14
N TYR A 71 -5.92 4.48 -2.73
CA TYR A 71 -6.18 4.76 -1.32
C TYR A 71 -7.64 4.44 -0.99
N ASP A 72 -7.85 3.80 0.16
CA ASP A 72 -9.20 3.52 0.70
C ASP A 72 -10.14 2.84 -0.30
N THR A 73 -9.58 1.96 -1.13
CA THR A 73 -10.36 1.27 -2.16
C THR A 73 -11.34 0.25 -1.58
N GLY A 74 -11.06 -0.24 -0.36
CA GLY A 74 -11.81 -1.33 0.23
C GLY A 74 -11.63 -2.68 -0.45
N LEU A 75 -10.72 -2.77 -1.42
CA LEU A 75 -10.49 -3.99 -2.18
C LEU A 75 -9.58 -4.94 -1.39
N ASP A 76 -9.98 -6.20 -1.31
CA ASP A 76 -9.15 -7.23 -0.70
C ASP A 76 -8.09 -7.75 -1.68
N ALA A 77 -7.21 -8.62 -1.19
CA ALA A 77 -6.12 -9.16 -1.99
C ALA A 77 -6.65 -9.93 -3.20
N GLN A 78 -7.68 -10.75 -3.03
CA GLN A 78 -8.22 -11.56 -4.11
C GLN A 78 -8.78 -10.70 -5.24
N THR A 79 -9.54 -9.65 -4.91
CA THR A 79 -10.11 -8.73 -5.90
C THR A 79 -9.01 -8.02 -6.67
N MET A 80 -7.96 -7.54 -5.98
CA MET A 80 -6.84 -6.87 -6.64
C MET A 80 -6.03 -7.84 -7.50
N PHE A 81 -5.84 -9.08 -7.06
CA PHE A 81 -5.19 -10.09 -7.88
C PHE A 81 -5.98 -10.40 -9.15
N ASP A 82 -7.31 -10.46 -9.05
CA ASP A 82 -8.17 -10.69 -10.22
C ASP A 82 -8.04 -9.55 -11.24
N MET A 83 -7.98 -8.32 -10.75
CA MET A 83 -7.76 -7.14 -11.61
C MET A 83 -6.40 -7.22 -12.31
N ALA A 84 -5.35 -7.54 -11.55
CA ALA A 84 -4.00 -7.67 -12.09
C ALA A 84 -3.90 -8.81 -13.09
N ALA A 85 -4.58 -9.93 -12.84
CA ALA A 85 -4.55 -11.10 -13.71
C ALA A 85 -5.06 -10.78 -15.13
N GLU A 86 -5.98 -9.84 -15.26
CA GLU A 86 -6.47 -9.41 -16.57
C GLU A 86 -5.39 -8.66 -17.37
N LEU A 87 -4.41 -8.09 -16.69
CA LEU A 87 -3.33 -7.32 -17.31
C LEU A 87 -2.08 -8.15 -17.54
N VAL A 88 -1.93 -9.26 -16.84
CA VAL A 88 -0.80 -10.18 -17.04
C VAL A 88 -0.97 -10.92 -18.36
N LYS A 89 0.04 -10.86 -19.17
CA LYS A 89 0.02 -11.47 -20.52
C LYS A 89 0.75 -12.81 -20.57
#